data_ffe068ea1b333fd2c9e1d809f75bb240
#
_entry.id   ffe068ea1b333fd2c9e1d809f75bb240
#
_cell.length_a   1.000
_cell.length_b   1.000
_cell.length_c   1.000
_cell.angle_alpha   90.00
_cell.angle_beta   90.00
_cell.angle_gamma   90.00
#
_symmetry.space_group_name_H-M   'P 1'
#
loop_
_entity.id
_entity.type
_entity.pdbx_description
1 polymer ?
#
loop_
_entity_poly.entity_id
_entity_poly.type
_entity_poly.pdbx_seq_one_letter_code
_entity_poly.pdbx_strand_id
1 'polypeptide(L)'
;MEKLLIIGFLILASWSDIKRREISTSLIIVFGIIGIVLFFIQNRQSFYSLMCGLLIGVLVILLSCITHGEIGIGDGLILIDTGVYLGGFMNLELLIGGLLLSALFSCLVFIFKKNIKQEIPFVPFLLISYLILEIL
;
A
#
# COMPACT_ATOMS: atom_id res chain seq x y z
N MET A 1 10.04 -9.32 -13.48
CA MET A 1 10.66 -9.38 -12.15
C MET A 1 10.02 -8.41 -11.15
N GLU A 2 9.77 -7.16 -11.53
CA GLU A 2 9.14 -6.16 -10.64
C GLU A 2 7.80 -6.60 -10.08
N LYS A 3 6.92 -7.15 -10.92
CA LYS A 3 5.60 -7.63 -10.50
C LYS A 3 5.70 -8.68 -9.39
N LEU A 4 6.63 -9.62 -9.52
CA LEU A 4 6.86 -10.65 -8.50
C LEU A 4 7.41 -10.05 -7.20
N LEU A 5 8.27 -9.03 -7.30
CA LEU A 5 8.79 -8.32 -6.13
C LEU A 5 7.68 -7.55 -5.40
N ILE A 6 6.81 -6.86 -6.13
CA ILE A 6 5.67 -6.14 -5.54
C ILE A 6 4.71 -7.12 -4.88
N ILE A 7 4.37 -8.23 -5.55
CA ILE A 7 3.50 -9.26 -4.97
C ILE A 7 4.13 -9.83 -3.70
N GLY A 8 5.40 -10.19 -3.74
CA GLY A 8 6.13 -10.70 -2.58
C GLY A 8 6.16 -9.69 -1.43
N PHE A 9 6.42 -8.42 -1.73
CA PHE A 9 6.39 -7.33 -0.75
C PHE A 9 5.01 -7.18 -0.11
N LEU A 10 3.95 -7.10 -0.92
CA LEU A 10 2.58 -6.94 -0.43
C LEU A 10 2.10 -8.17 0.36
N ILE A 11 2.52 -9.38 -0.01
CA ILE A 11 2.22 -10.60 0.75
C ILE A 11 2.87 -10.55 2.14
N LEU A 12 4.17 -10.22 2.20
CA LEU A 12 4.89 -10.14 3.47
C LEU A 12 4.36 -9.00 4.35
N ALA A 13 4.05 -7.85 3.75
CA ALA A 13 3.47 -6.72 4.44
C ALA A 13 2.05 -7.05 4.96
N SER A 14 1.21 -7.70 4.15
CA SER A 14 -0.12 -8.17 4.56
C SER A 14 -0.05 -9.17 5.72
N TRP A 15 0.89 -10.10 5.66
CA TRP A 15 1.10 -11.08 6.74
C TRP A 15 1.48 -10.39 8.05
N SER A 16 2.39 -9.41 7.98
CA SER A 16 2.82 -8.62 9.14
C SER A 16 1.66 -7.80 9.71
N ASP A 17 0.88 -7.16 8.85
CA ASP A 17 -0.28 -6.35 9.22
C ASP A 17 -1.37 -7.18 9.91
N ILE A 18 -1.70 -8.35 9.37
CA ILE A 18 -2.69 -9.26 9.97
C ILE A 18 -2.21 -9.80 11.32
N LYS A 19 -0.93 -10.19 11.41
CA LYS A 19 -0.42 -10.89 12.60
C LYS A 19 -0.06 -9.96 13.75
N ARG A 20 0.55 -8.81 13.44
CA ARG A 20 1.11 -7.89 14.44
C ARG A 20 0.41 -6.54 14.49
N ARG A 21 -0.44 -6.23 13.49
CA ARG A 21 -1.02 -4.90 13.26
C ARG A 21 0.03 -3.79 13.18
N GLU A 22 1.26 -4.19 12.88
CA GLU A 22 2.40 -3.31 12.67
C GLU A 22 3.15 -3.78 11.44
N ILE A 23 3.59 -2.84 10.64
CA ILE A 23 4.38 -3.13 9.45
C ILE A 23 5.84 -3.10 9.82
N SER A 24 6.58 -4.15 9.46
CA SER A 24 8.01 -4.22 9.74
C SER A 24 8.76 -3.13 8.98
N THR A 25 9.36 -2.20 9.70
CA THR A 25 10.19 -1.12 9.15
C THR A 25 11.35 -1.67 8.30
N SER A 26 11.91 -2.81 8.72
CA SER A 26 12.97 -3.48 7.96
C SER A 26 12.52 -3.92 6.58
N LEU A 27 11.26 -4.38 6.45
CA LEU A 27 10.66 -4.78 5.18
C LEU A 27 10.57 -3.57 4.23
N ILE A 28 10.04 -2.45 4.71
CA ILE A 28 9.90 -1.20 3.95
C ILE A 28 11.27 -0.73 3.47
N ILE A 29 12.27 -0.67 4.37
CA ILE A 29 13.62 -0.20 4.00
C ILE A 29 14.24 -1.08 2.93
N VAL A 30 14.18 -2.41 3.08
CA VAL A 30 14.78 -3.34 2.13
C VAL A 30 14.13 -3.23 0.76
N PHE A 31 12.80 -3.26 0.70
CA PHE A 31 12.07 -3.18 -0.57
C PHE A 31 12.14 -1.78 -1.19
N GLY A 32 12.17 -0.72 -0.39
CA GLY A 32 12.39 0.65 -0.86
C GLY A 32 13.76 0.82 -1.53
N ILE A 33 14.83 0.29 -0.92
CA ILE A 33 16.18 0.31 -1.52
C ILE A 33 16.20 -0.47 -2.84
N ILE A 34 15.63 -1.68 -2.86
CA ILE A 34 15.54 -2.50 -4.08
C ILE A 34 14.78 -1.74 -5.17
N GLY A 35 13.66 -1.10 -4.84
CA GLY A 35 12.86 -0.32 -5.77
C GLY A 35 13.64 0.84 -6.40
N ILE A 36 14.34 1.60 -5.58
CA ILE A 36 15.18 2.72 -6.05
C ILE A 36 16.30 2.22 -6.97
N VAL A 37 16.98 1.14 -6.60
CA VAL A 37 18.03 0.54 -7.42
C VAL A 37 17.48 0.09 -8.78
N LEU A 38 16.33 -0.58 -8.79
CA LEU A 38 15.67 -1.02 -10.02
C LEU A 38 15.22 0.17 -10.89
N PHE A 39 14.74 1.24 -10.28
CA PHE A 39 14.38 2.46 -11.00
C PHE A 39 15.57 3.01 -11.82
N PHE A 40 16.75 3.09 -11.21
CA PHE A 40 17.95 3.57 -11.89
C PHE A 40 18.49 2.59 -12.94
N ILE A 41 18.37 1.29 -12.72
CA ILE A 41 18.87 0.26 -13.67
C ILE A 41 17.96 0.13 -14.88
N GLN A 42 16.64 0.10 -14.67
CA GLN A 42 15.70 -0.24 -15.73
C GLN A 42 15.23 0.97 -16.55
N ASN A 43 15.33 2.17 -15.98
CA ASN A 43 14.98 3.45 -16.63
C ASN A 43 13.59 3.44 -17.32
N ARG A 44 12.64 2.65 -16.78
CA ARG A 44 11.32 2.39 -17.39
C ARG A 44 10.29 3.46 -17.09
N GLN A 45 10.47 4.16 -15.97
CA GLN A 45 9.52 5.17 -15.51
C GLN A 45 10.13 6.57 -15.66
N SER A 46 9.28 7.52 -16.02
CA SER A 46 9.66 8.92 -15.97
C SER A 46 9.90 9.37 -14.52
N PHE A 47 10.86 10.24 -14.31
CA PHE A 47 11.11 10.87 -13.02
C PHE A 47 9.84 11.53 -12.43
N TYR A 48 8.99 12.11 -13.29
CA TYR A 48 7.69 12.66 -12.87
C TYR A 48 6.76 11.60 -12.31
N SER A 49 6.71 10.42 -12.93
CA SER A 49 5.88 9.31 -12.45
C SER A 49 6.34 8.82 -11.08
N LEU A 50 7.67 8.71 -10.89
CA LEU A 50 8.25 8.39 -9.58
C LEU A 50 7.84 9.42 -8.52
N MET A 51 8.02 10.71 -8.81
CA MET A 51 7.66 11.78 -7.88
C MET A 51 6.16 11.75 -7.51
N CYS A 52 5.29 11.55 -8.49
CA CYS A 52 3.86 11.40 -8.24
C CYS A 52 3.55 10.18 -7.37
N GLY A 53 4.22 9.05 -7.60
CA GLY A 53 4.06 7.84 -6.79
C GLY A 53 4.45 8.05 -5.33
N LEU A 54 5.59 8.67 -5.10
CA LEU A 54 6.06 9.03 -3.75
C LEU A 54 5.11 10.02 -3.06
N LEU A 55 4.62 11.01 -3.80
CA LEU A 55 3.74 12.04 -3.28
C LEU A 55 2.43 11.47 -2.74
N ILE A 56 1.89 10.43 -3.38
CA ILE A 56 0.69 9.72 -2.89
C ILE A 56 0.92 9.15 -1.50
N GLY A 57 2.03 8.43 -1.29
CA GLY A 57 2.37 7.88 0.03
C GLY A 57 2.60 8.96 1.08
N VAL A 58 3.28 10.06 0.72
CA VAL A 58 3.50 11.21 1.61
C VAL A 58 2.17 11.85 2.00
N LEU A 59 1.23 12.02 1.07
CA LEU A 59 -0.11 12.55 1.36
C LEU A 59 -0.86 11.68 2.36
N VAL A 60 -0.77 10.36 2.24
CA VAL A 60 -1.40 9.44 3.20
C VAL A 60 -0.75 9.55 4.58
N ILE A 61 0.58 9.71 4.67
CA ILE A 61 1.27 9.97 5.94
C ILE A 61 0.82 11.30 6.56
N LEU A 62 0.70 12.36 5.76
CA LEU A 62 0.19 13.65 6.23
C LEU A 62 -1.24 13.54 6.77
N LEU A 63 -2.11 12.81 6.06
CA LEU A 63 -3.46 12.52 6.55
C LEU A 63 -3.44 11.74 7.86
N SER A 64 -2.54 10.77 8.00
CA SER A 64 -2.34 10.04 9.26
C SER A 64 -1.97 10.98 10.41
N CYS A 65 -1.08 11.94 10.18
CA CYS A 65 -0.70 12.93 11.19
C CYS A 65 -1.87 13.85 11.55
N ILE A 66 -2.68 14.29 10.58
CA ILE A 66 -3.83 15.15 10.81
C ILE A 66 -4.95 14.43 11.56
N THR A 67 -5.17 13.16 11.26
CA THR A 67 -6.21 12.33 11.90
C THR A 67 -5.76 11.72 13.24
N HIS A 68 -4.62 12.15 13.78
CA HIS A 68 -4.05 11.65 15.06
C HIS A 68 -3.88 10.12 15.07
N GLY A 69 -3.54 9.53 13.93
CA GLY A 69 -3.22 8.10 13.82
C GLY A 69 -4.41 7.19 13.54
N GLU A 70 -5.59 7.73 13.19
CA GLU A 70 -6.72 6.90 12.73
C GLU A 70 -6.39 6.17 11.43
N ILE A 71 -5.55 6.78 10.57
CA ILE A 71 -4.97 6.14 9.39
C ILE A 71 -3.56 5.69 9.75
N GLY A 72 -3.21 4.44 9.47
CA GLY A 72 -1.90 3.90 9.79
C GLY A 72 -0.76 4.59 9.03
N ILE A 73 0.27 5.06 9.72
CA ILE A 73 1.49 5.61 9.10
C ILE A 73 2.13 4.55 8.20
N GLY A 74 2.05 3.29 8.61
CA GLY A 74 2.57 2.16 7.85
C GLY A 74 1.96 2.01 6.47
N ASP A 75 0.67 2.29 6.31
CA ASP A 75 -0.02 2.25 5.01
C ASP A 75 0.57 3.28 4.05
N GLY A 76 0.86 4.48 4.55
CA GLY A 76 1.53 5.52 3.76
C GLY A 76 2.96 5.13 3.37
N LEU A 77 3.70 4.47 4.25
CA LEU A 77 5.05 3.97 3.94
C LEU A 77 5.02 2.87 2.86
N ILE A 78 4.06 1.96 2.91
CA ILE A 78 3.86 0.95 1.86
C ILE A 78 3.53 1.63 0.52
N LEU A 79 2.71 2.68 0.53
CA LEU A 79 2.36 3.43 -0.67
C LEU A 79 3.54 4.23 -1.24
N ILE A 80 4.50 4.64 -0.41
CA ILE A 80 5.76 5.19 -0.88
C ILE A 80 6.54 4.12 -1.64
N ASP A 81 6.71 2.94 -1.05
CA ASP A 81 7.45 1.83 -1.68
C ASP A 81 6.76 1.39 -2.99
N THR A 82 5.46 1.11 -2.96
CA THR A 82 4.73 0.75 -4.17
C THR A 82 4.76 1.85 -5.23
N GLY A 83 4.81 3.12 -4.82
CA GLY A 83 4.97 4.27 -5.71
C GLY A 83 6.29 4.27 -6.47
N VAL A 84 7.38 3.79 -5.85
CA VAL A 84 8.68 3.64 -6.53
C VAL A 84 8.62 2.59 -7.63
N TYR A 85 7.88 1.50 -7.42
CA TYR A 85 7.75 0.42 -8.41
C TYR A 85 6.72 0.72 -9.50
N LEU A 86 5.56 1.26 -9.13
CA LEU A 86 4.40 1.41 -10.00
C LEU A 86 4.31 2.79 -10.66
N GLY A 87 4.91 3.81 -10.05
CA GLY A 87 4.72 5.19 -10.45
C GLY A 87 3.38 5.76 -10.00
N GLY A 88 3.12 7.03 -10.37
CA GLY A 88 2.00 7.78 -9.82
C GLY A 88 0.62 7.22 -10.17
N PHE A 89 0.38 6.95 -11.45
CA PHE A 89 -0.96 6.57 -11.92
C PHE A 89 -1.40 5.21 -11.34
N MET A 90 -0.58 4.17 -11.51
CA MET A 90 -0.91 2.83 -11.00
C MET A 90 -0.94 2.79 -9.47
N ASN A 91 -0.12 3.58 -8.80
CA ASN A 91 -0.13 3.67 -7.34
C ASN A 91 -1.41 4.36 -6.82
N LEU A 92 -1.94 5.33 -7.57
CA LEU A 92 -3.24 5.94 -7.26
C LEU A 92 -4.39 4.95 -7.46
N GLU A 93 -4.38 4.20 -8.54
CA GLU A 93 -5.38 3.13 -8.78
C GLU A 93 -5.33 2.06 -7.69
N LEU A 94 -4.12 1.68 -7.26
CA LEU A 94 -3.91 0.76 -6.16
C LEU A 94 -4.53 1.27 -4.86
N LEU A 95 -4.29 2.53 -4.52
CA LEU A 95 -4.85 3.17 -3.33
C LEU A 95 -6.38 3.21 -3.39
N ILE A 96 -6.96 3.67 -4.49
CA ILE A 96 -8.42 3.77 -4.66
C ILE A 96 -9.06 2.38 -4.57
N GLY A 97 -8.50 1.38 -5.26
CA GLY A 97 -8.99 0.02 -5.21
C GLY A 97 -8.92 -0.58 -3.80
N GLY A 98 -7.82 -0.38 -3.09
CA GLY A 98 -7.65 -0.81 -1.70
C GLY A 98 -8.66 -0.15 -0.76
N LEU A 99 -8.90 1.17 -0.90
CA LEU A 99 -9.90 1.90 -0.13
C LEU A 99 -11.33 1.41 -0.40
N LEU A 100 -11.69 1.19 -1.66
CA LEU A 100 -13.01 0.67 -2.02
C LEU A 100 -13.23 -0.74 -1.45
N LEU A 101 -12.26 -1.63 -1.58
CA LEU A 101 -12.35 -2.99 -1.05
C LEU A 101 -12.45 -2.99 0.49
N SER A 102 -11.66 -2.18 1.16
CA SER A 102 -11.71 -2.07 2.62
C SER A 102 -13.03 -1.47 3.10
N ALA A 103 -13.57 -0.47 2.39
CA ALA A 103 -14.86 0.12 2.71
C ALA A 103 -16.02 -0.88 2.53
N LEU A 104 -16.01 -1.64 1.42
CA LEU A 104 -17.01 -2.69 1.19
C LEU A 104 -16.95 -3.76 2.28
N PHE A 105 -15.75 -4.21 2.63
CA PHE A 105 -15.57 -5.19 3.70
C PHE A 105 -16.04 -4.66 5.05
N SER A 106 -15.71 -3.40 5.37
CA SER A 106 -16.16 -2.73 6.59
C SER A 106 -17.68 -2.65 6.67
N CYS A 107 -18.35 -2.30 5.56
CA CYS A 107 -19.80 -2.28 5.48
C CYS A 107 -20.41 -3.66 5.72
N LEU A 108 -19.85 -4.71 5.10
CA LEU A 108 -20.30 -6.09 5.31
C LEU A 108 -20.16 -6.52 6.76
N VAL A 109 -19.00 -6.27 7.37
CA VAL A 109 -18.74 -6.60 8.77
C VAL A 109 -19.70 -5.83 9.69
N PHE A 110 -19.98 -4.55 9.38
CA PHE A 110 -20.93 -3.74 10.16
C PHE A 110 -22.36 -4.29 10.11
N ILE A 111 -22.81 -4.78 8.95
CA ILE A 111 -24.14 -5.39 8.80
C ILE A 111 -24.27 -6.68 9.60
N PHE A 112 -23.22 -7.52 9.60
CA PHE A 112 -23.25 -8.84 10.25
C PHE A 112 -22.86 -8.81 11.74
N LYS A 113 -22.00 -7.89 12.16
CA LYS A 113 -21.53 -7.76 13.54
C LYS A 113 -21.79 -6.35 14.06
N LYS A 114 -22.83 -6.16 14.85
CA LYS A 114 -23.24 -4.85 15.43
C LYS A 114 -22.22 -4.19 16.37
N ASN A 115 -21.12 -4.85 16.74
CA ASN A 115 -20.10 -4.32 17.64
C ASN A 115 -18.72 -4.41 16.99
N ILE A 116 -18.30 -3.32 16.30
CA ILE A 116 -16.98 -3.27 15.69
C ILE A 116 -16.10 -2.30 16.49
N LYS A 117 -15.29 -2.87 17.37
CA LYS A 117 -14.07 -2.25 17.91
C LYS A 117 -12.81 -2.87 17.30
N GLN A 118 -12.90 -3.60 16.19
CA GLN A 118 -11.75 -4.25 15.56
C GLN A 118 -11.23 -3.37 14.43
N GLU A 119 -9.98 -2.97 14.55
CA GLU A 119 -9.22 -2.39 13.47
C GLU A 119 -9.09 -3.41 12.33
N ILE A 120 -9.46 -3.01 11.12
CA ILE A 120 -9.40 -3.85 9.93
C ILE A 120 -8.04 -3.62 9.27
N PRO A 121 -7.22 -4.66 9.05
CA PRO A 121 -5.95 -4.50 8.37
C PRO A 121 -6.17 -4.02 6.93
N PHE A 122 -5.49 -2.95 6.52
CA PHE A 122 -5.67 -2.33 5.20
C PHE A 122 -4.81 -2.96 4.11
N VAL A 123 -3.60 -3.42 4.46
CA VAL A 123 -2.62 -3.93 3.49
C VAL A 123 -3.11 -5.14 2.69
N PRO A 124 -3.86 -6.10 3.26
CA PRO A 124 -4.45 -7.19 2.47
C PRO A 124 -5.36 -6.70 1.34
N PHE A 125 -6.06 -5.59 1.53
CA PHE A 125 -6.90 -5.00 0.49
C PHE A 125 -6.08 -4.34 -0.62
N LEU A 126 -4.92 -3.78 -0.29
CA LEU A 126 -3.95 -3.31 -1.28
C LEU A 126 -3.42 -4.48 -2.12
N LEU A 127 -3.12 -5.62 -1.50
CA LEU A 127 -2.70 -6.82 -2.22
C LEU A 127 -3.77 -7.30 -3.21
N ILE A 128 -5.02 -7.40 -2.75
CA ILE A 128 -6.14 -7.81 -3.61
C ILE A 128 -6.35 -6.79 -4.73
N SER A 129 -6.32 -5.50 -4.44
CA SER A 129 -6.41 -4.44 -5.44
C SER A 129 -5.32 -4.57 -6.50
N TYR A 130 -4.07 -4.80 -6.09
CA TYR A 130 -2.97 -5.02 -7.02
C TYR A 130 -3.18 -6.23 -7.92
N LEU A 131 -3.63 -7.36 -7.37
CA LEU A 131 -3.91 -8.57 -8.15
C LEU A 131 -5.04 -8.34 -9.17
N ILE A 132 -6.07 -7.58 -8.80
CA ILE A 132 -7.15 -7.21 -9.72
C ILE A 132 -6.61 -6.34 -10.86
N LEU A 133 -5.79 -5.33 -10.55
CA LEU A 133 -5.19 -4.46 -11.56
C LEU A 133 -4.27 -5.21 -12.53
N GLU A 134 -3.59 -6.26 -12.08
CA GLU A 134 -2.74 -7.09 -12.93
C GLU A 134 -3.53 -8.02 -13.86
N ILE A 135 -4.74 -8.42 -13.45
CA ILE A 135 -5.62 -9.28 -14.27
C ILE A 135 -6.41 -8.45 -15.30
N LEU A 136 -6.77 -7.23 -14.96
CA LEU A 136 -7.48 -6.32 -15.87
C LEU A 136 -6.52 -5.75 -16.92
#